data_a2da0f557efbb7f7e687d95b680c264d
#
_entry.id   a2da0f557efbb7f7e687d95b680c264d
#
_cell.length_a   1.000
_cell.length_b   1.000
_cell.length_c   1.000
_cell.angle_alpha   90.00
_cell.angle_beta   90.00
_cell.angle_gamma   90.00
#
_symmetry.space_group_name_H-M   'P 1'
#
loop_
_entity.id
_entity.type
_entity.pdbx_description
1 polymer ?
#
loop_
_entity_poly.entity_id
_entity_poly.type
_entity_poly.pdbx_seq_one_letter_code
_entity_poly.pdbx_strand_id
1 'polypeptide(L)'
;MGTERIPRVGVGGPVGSGKTMLIEQFVPLLSAKGYNIGIISNDVVSKEDAERMRKNLATERGLMHEDLVIGLATGGCPHTAVREDPSMNLSVVEEMETKYRDLDLIIIESGGDNITTTFSPALADYFIYIIDVTGGDKYPRKRGLGIETCDLLVINKIDIAPIVGADLSVMERDAKIVRGDKPYVFVNSKKGEGVEEVANHITKYVLFDQPPKAVTAKANR
;
A
#
# COMPACT_ATOMS: atom_id res chain seq x y z
N MET A 1 -22.08 -0.09 -21.61
CA MET A 1 -21.88 0.27 -20.20
C MET A 1 -20.39 0.23 -19.97
N GLY A 2 -19.74 1.40 -19.73
CA GLY A 2 -18.33 1.43 -19.41
C GLY A 2 -18.10 0.67 -18.10
N THR A 3 -17.15 -0.24 -18.08
CA THR A 3 -16.70 -0.89 -16.85
C THR A 3 -16.16 0.20 -15.95
N GLU A 4 -16.77 0.38 -14.79
CA GLU A 4 -16.28 1.32 -13.78
C GLU A 4 -14.89 0.85 -13.37
N ARG A 5 -13.89 1.75 -13.50
CA ARG A 5 -12.50 1.47 -13.15
C ARG A 5 -12.41 1.13 -11.66
N ILE A 6 -11.70 0.07 -11.33
CA ILE A 6 -11.45 -0.30 -9.94
C ILE A 6 -10.46 0.71 -9.33
N PRO A 7 -10.75 1.29 -8.15
CA PRO A 7 -9.82 2.17 -7.44
C PRO A 7 -8.50 1.48 -7.14
N ARG A 8 -7.39 2.24 -7.16
CA ARG A 8 -6.04 1.70 -6.98
C ARG A 8 -5.27 2.50 -5.94
N VAL A 9 -4.69 1.78 -4.98
CA VAL A 9 -3.83 2.36 -3.93
C VAL A 9 -2.40 1.93 -4.17
N GLY A 10 -1.53 2.90 -4.38
CA GLY A 10 -0.08 2.70 -4.40
C GLY A 10 0.49 2.75 -2.98
N VAL A 11 1.34 1.78 -2.64
CA VAL A 11 2.06 1.72 -1.36
C VAL A 11 3.55 1.76 -1.63
N GLY A 12 4.19 2.88 -1.31
CA GLY A 12 5.62 3.10 -1.54
C GLY A 12 6.39 3.39 -0.26
N GLY A 13 7.71 3.35 -0.38
CA GLY A 13 8.61 3.67 0.73
C GLY A 13 9.91 2.86 0.68
N PRO A 14 10.91 3.22 1.49
CA PRO A 14 12.22 2.58 1.50
C PRO A 14 12.16 1.08 1.76
N VAL A 15 13.22 0.38 1.36
CA VAL A 15 13.43 -1.02 1.74
C VAL A 15 13.41 -1.13 3.26
N GLY A 16 12.68 -2.13 3.77
CA GLY A 16 12.57 -2.38 5.20
C GLY A 16 11.65 -1.42 5.96
N SER A 17 10.99 -0.44 5.33
CA SER A 17 10.04 0.46 6.02
C SER A 17 8.77 -0.25 6.55
N GLY A 18 8.47 -1.44 6.04
CA GLY A 18 7.35 -2.27 6.48
C GLY A 18 6.10 -2.17 5.59
N LYS A 19 6.27 -1.88 4.30
CA LYS A 19 5.18 -1.84 3.31
C LYS A 19 4.35 -3.12 3.32
N THR A 20 4.99 -4.24 3.05
CA THR A 20 4.38 -5.57 3.01
C THR A 20 3.65 -5.89 4.31
N MET A 21 4.30 -5.65 5.46
CA MET A 21 3.69 -5.87 6.77
C MET A 21 2.44 -4.99 6.98
N LEU A 22 2.48 -3.73 6.58
CA LEU A 22 1.33 -2.83 6.70
C LEU A 22 0.16 -3.33 5.84
N ILE A 23 0.43 -3.76 4.59
CA ILE A 23 -0.59 -4.35 3.70
C ILE A 23 -1.21 -5.58 4.35
N GLU A 24 -0.40 -6.50 4.89
CA GLU A 24 -0.85 -7.71 5.58
C GLU A 24 -1.72 -7.41 6.82
N GLN A 25 -1.64 -6.23 7.39
CA GLN A 25 -2.44 -5.83 8.55
C GLN A 25 -3.73 -5.09 8.17
N PHE A 26 -3.71 -4.17 7.20
CA PHE A 26 -4.94 -3.44 6.89
C PHE A 26 -5.87 -4.19 5.92
N VAL A 27 -5.36 -5.08 5.07
CA VAL A 27 -6.19 -5.90 4.17
C VAL A 27 -7.22 -6.73 4.93
N PRO A 28 -6.89 -7.43 6.04
CA PRO A 28 -7.89 -8.13 6.84
C PRO A 28 -9.01 -7.20 7.37
N LEU A 29 -8.68 -5.97 7.74
CA LEU A 29 -9.67 -5.00 8.23
C LEU A 29 -10.65 -4.58 7.13
N LEU A 30 -10.17 -4.40 5.91
CA LEU A 30 -11.01 -4.10 4.75
C LEU A 30 -11.82 -5.32 4.32
N SER A 31 -11.22 -6.51 4.31
CA SER A 31 -11.92 -7.77 4.00
C SER A 31 -13.01 -8.08 5.01
N ALA A 32 -12.81 -7.76 6.30
CA ALA A 32 -13.85 -7.90 7.33
C ALA A 32 -15.05 -6.97 7.11
N LYS A 33 -14.86 -5.85 6.38
CA LYS A 33 -15.93 -4.97 5.92
C LYS A 33 -16.60 -5.48 4.63
N GLY A 34 -16.13 -6.60 4.06
CA GLY A 34 -16.67 -7.25 2.87
C GLY A 34 -16.00 -6.86 1.55
N TYR A 35 -14.99 -5.99 1.55
CA TYR A 35 -14.32 -5.57 0.31
C TYR A 35 -13.46 -6.68 -0.28
N ASN A 36 -13.58 -6.88 -1.59
CA ASN A 36 -12.74 -7.77 -2.39
C ASN A 36 -11.51 -7.02 -2.89
N ILE A 37 -10.31 -7.54 -2.58
CA ILE A 37 -9.05 -6.82 -2.79
C ILE A 37 -8.11 -7.66 -3.65
N GLY A 38 -7.53 -7.02 -4.68
CA GLY A 38 -6.39 -7.55 -5.43
C GLY A 38 -5.10 -6.89 -4.98
N ILE A 39 -3.98 -7.62 -5.01
CA ILE A 39 -2.66 -7.12 -4.61
C ILE A 39 -1.64 -7.41 -5.71
N ILE A 40 -0.89 -6.38 -6.09
CA ILE A 40 0.28 -6.48 -6.97
C ILE A 40 1.49 -6.04 -6.15
N SER A 41 2.44 -6.96 -5.93
CA SER A 41 3.69 -6.65 -5.23
C SER A 41 4.84 -6.62 -6.22
N ASN A 42 5.49 -5.48 -6.34
CA ASN A 42 6.66 -5.30 -7.17
C ASN A 42 7.93 -5.57 -6.37
N ASP A 43 8.86 -6.33 -6.94
CA ASP A 43 10.21 -6.50 -6.41
C ASP A 43 11.21 -6.45 -7.57
N VAL A 44 12.47 -6.17 -7.27
CA VAL A 44 13.52 -6.07 -8.30
C VAL A 44 13.87 -7.44 -8.86
N VAL A 45 14.02 -8.44 -8.01
CA VAL A 45 14.61 -9.75 -8.36
C VAL A 45 13.70 -10.93 -8.00
N SER A 46 12.95 -10.83 -6.89
CA SER A 46 12.22 -11.96 -6.31
C SER A 46 10.70 -11.74 -6.31
N LYS A 47 9.98 -12.79 -5.96
CA LYS A 47 8.53 -12.73 -5.68
C LYS A 47 8.23 -13.07 -4.22
N GLU A 48 9.25 -13.01 -3.36
CA GLU A 48 9.16 -13.47 -1.96
C GLU A 48 8.08 -12.72 -1.17
N ASP A 49 8.00 -11.40 -1.32
CA ASP A 49 6.97 -10.60 -0.64
C ASP A 49 5.56 -10.97 -1.11
N ALA A 50 5.37 -11.21 -2.41
CA ALA A 50 4.09 -11.68 -2.93
C ALA A 50 3.75 -13.11 -2.46
N GLU A 51 4.72 -14.01 -2.42
CA GLU A 51 4.54 -15.38 -1.92
C GLU A 51 4.20 -15.38 -0.43
N ARG A 52 4.86 -14.53 0.34
CA ARG A 52 4.57 -14.32 1.76
C ARG A 52 3.15 -13.80 1.96
N MET A 53 2.74 -12.75 1.25
CA MET A 53 1.38 -12.21 1.32
C MET A 53 0.34 -13.23 0.89
N ARG A 54 0.59 -13.97 -0.18
CA ARG A 54 -0.29 -15.05 -0.65
C ARG A 54 -0.49 -16.10 0.44
N LYS A 55 0.61 -16.58 1.03
CA LYS A 55 0.55 -17.54 2.13
C LYS A 55 -0.25 -16.98 3.31
N ASN A 56 0.05 -15.78 3.76
CA ASN A 56 -0.59 -15.18 4.94
C ASN A 56 -2.08 -14.86 4.68
N LEU A 57 -2.40 -14.14 3.60
CA LEU A 57 -3.75 -13.61 3.37
C LEU A 57 -4.69 -14.62 2.71
N ALA A 58 -4.19 -15.40 1.75
CA ALA A 58 -5.01 -16.37 1.02
C ALA A 58 -5.00 -17.73 1.69
N THR A 59 -3.83 -18.35 1.89
CA THR A 59 -3.73 -19.73 2.37
C THR A 59 -4.05 -19.86 3.86
N GLU A 60 -3.43 -19.04 4.73
CA GLU A 60 -3.58 -19.18 6.19
C GLU A 60 -4.87 -18.53 6.72
N ARG A 61 -5.26 -17.37 6.18
CA ARG A 61 -6.44 -16.62 6.66
C ARG A 61 -7.67 -16.81 5.79
N GLY A 62 -7.54 -17.31 4.55
CA GLY A 62 -8.68 -17.53 3.65
C GLY A 62 -9.43 -16.26 3.26
N LEU A 63 -8.77 -15.10 3.27
CA LEU A 63 -9.41 -13.81 3.03
C LEU A 63 -9.64 -13.51 1.55
N MET A 64 -8.86 -14.15 0.67
CA MET A 64 -8.92 -13.95 -0.77
C MET A 64 -8.46 -15.19 -1.53
N HIS A 65 -8.71 -15.22 -2.84
CA HIS A 65 -8.14 -16.27 -3.70
C HIS A 65 -6.65 -16.01 -3.93
N GLU A 66 -5.84 -17.09 -4.04
CA GLU A 66 -4.38 -16.97 -4.24
C GLU A 66 -4.00 -16.17 -5.49
N ASP A 67 -4.78 -16.29 -6.56
CA ASP A 67 -4.59 -15.54 -7.82
C ASP A 67 -4.77 -14.02 -7.68
N LEU A 68 -5.32 -13.54 -6.58
CA LEU A 68 -5.47 -12.11 -6.29
C LEU A 68 -4.22 -11.48 -5.70
N VAL A 69 -3.16 -12.26 -5.44
CA VAL A 69 -1.85 -11.77 -5.02
C VAL A 69 -0.83 -12.10 -6.10
N ILE A 70 -0.44 -11.10 -6.87
CA ILE A 70 0.48 -11.24 -8.01
C ILE A 70 1.81 -10.57 -7.70
N GLY A 71 2.90 -11.33 -7.83
CA GLY A 71 4.27 -10.82 -7.72
C GLY A 71 4.83 -10.45 -9.10
N LEU A 72 5.37 -9.25 -9.23
CA LEU A 72 6.07 -8.79 -10.42
C LEU A 72 7.56 -8.61 -10.13
N ALA A 73 8.40 -9.31 -10.86
CA ALA A 73 9.84 -9.07 -10.88
C ALA A 73 10.15 -7.99 -11.93
N THR A 74 10.50 -6.80 -11.48
CA THR A 74 10.68 -5.63 -12.37
C THR A 74 12.04 -5.60 -13.04
N GLY A 75 13.00 -6.41 -12.61
CA GLY A 75 14.31 -6.64 -13.24
C GLY A 75 15.24 -5.42 -13.30
N GLY A 76 14.81 -4.28 -12.80
CA GLY A 76 15.54 -3.03 -12.87
C GLY A 76 15.20 -2.09 -11.72
N CYS A 77 15.15 -0.79 -12.01
CA CYS A 77 14.82 0.20 -11.01
C CYS A 77 13.33 0.09 -10.60
N PRO A 78 13.00 -0.17 -9.33
CA PRO A 78 11.59 -0.27 -8.87
C PRO A 78 10.78 0.99 -9.14
N HIS A 79 11.43 2.13 -9.13
CA HIS A 79 10.86 3.45 -9.41
C HIS A 79 10.28 3.52 -10.83
N THR A 80 11.02 3.02 -11.81
CA THR A 80 10.57 2.97 -13.21
C THR A 80 9.27 2.19 -13.33
N ALA A 81 9.17 1.03 -12.72
CA ALA A 81 8.01 0.13 -12.85
C ALA A 81 6.70 0.71 -12.29
N VAL A 82 6.76 1.66 -11.37
CA VAL A 82 5.54 2.26 -10.77
C VAL A 82 5.30 3.71 -11.24
N ARG A 83 6.27 4.35 -11.90
CA ARG A 83 6.17 5.76 -12.29
C ARG A 83 6.45 6.02 -13.76
N GLU A 84 7.71 5.84 -14.23
CA GLU A 84 8.13 6.23 -15.59
C GLU A 84 7.54 5.32 -16.67
N ASP A 85 7.56 4.01 -16.42
CA ASP A 85 6.98 3.00 -17.30
C ASP A 85 6.16 1.97 -16.51
N PRO A 86 4.91 2.30 -16.16
CA PRO A 86 4.04 1.41 -15.39
C PRO A 86 3.36 0.35 -16.27
N SER A 87 3.75 0.15 -17.52
CA SER A 87 3.07 -0.70 -18.51
C SER A 87 2.89 -2.14 -18.03
N MET A 88 3.91 -2.73 -17.37
CA MET A 88 3.83 -4.07 -16.82
C MET A 88 2.76 -4.17 -15.71
N ASN A 89 2.74 -3.21 -14.79
CA ASN A 89 1.71 -3.15 -13.75
C ASN A 89 0.32 -2.92 -14.33
N LEU A 90 0.18 -2.03 -15.31
CA LEU A 90 -1.11 -1.75 -15.97
C LEU A 90 -1.65 -2.99 -16.68
N SER A 91 -0.81 -3.77 -17.34
CA SER A 91 -1.22 -5.03 -17.98
C SER A 91 -1.80 -6.03 -16.95
N VAL A 92 -1.16 -6.15 -15.79
CA VAL A 92 -1.67 -7.03 -14.71
C VAL A 92 -2.97 -6.48 -14.11
N VAL A 93 -3.07 -5.16 -13.94
CA VAL A 93 -4.32 -4.52 -13.50
C VAL A 93 -5.47 -4.84 -14.47
N GLU A 94 -5.26 -4.68 -15.77
CA GLU A 94 -6.26 -4.99 -16.81
C GLU A 94 -6.68 -6.46 -16.78
N GLU A 95 -5.72 -7.37 -16.59
CA GLU A 95 -6.00 -8.80 -16.43
C GLU A 95 -6.87 -9.05 -15.18
N MET A 96 -6.52 -8.46 -14.03
CA MET A 96 -7.30 -8.56 -12.81
C MET A 96 -8.72 -8.01 -12.97
N GLU A 97 -8.87 -6.81 -13.56
CA GLU A 97 -10.16 -6.18 -13.80
C GLU A 97 -11.06 -7.00 -14.75
N THR A 98 -10.45 -7.70 -15.70
CA THR A 98 -11.17 -8.57 -16.65
C THR A 98 -11.62 -9.87 -16.00
N LYS A 99 -10.74 -10.50 -15.21
CA LYS A 99 -10.97 -11.81 -14.59
C LYS A 99 -11.85 -11.72 -13.34
N TYR A 100 -11.71 -10.63 -12.55
CA TYR A 100 -12.35 -10.46 -11.24
C TYR A 100 -13.16 -9.16 -11.20
N ARG A 101 -14.36 -9.18 -11.76
CA ARG A 101 -15.24 -8.01 -11.89
C ARG A 101 -15.84 -7.53 -10.58
N ASP A 102 -15.76 -8.34 -9.54
CA ASP A 102 -16.22 -8.09 -8.17
C ASP A 102 -15.15 -7.50 -7.26
N LEU A 103 -13.97 -7.16 -7.80
CA LEU A 103 -12.97 -6.43 -7.04
C LEU A 103 -13.44 -5.00 -6.72
N ASP A 104 -13.23 -4.60 -5.47
CA ASP A 104 -13.50 -3.25 -4.97
C ASP A 104 -12.25 -2.38 -4.97
N LEU A 105 -11.04 -2.99 -4.85
CA LEU A 105 -9.79 -2.29 -4.68
C LEU A 105 -8.63 -3.11 -5.24
N ILE A 106 -7.65 -2.44 -5.84
CA ILE A 106 -6.35 -3.02 -6.16
C ILE A 106 -5.27 -2.26 -5.39
N ILE A 107 -4.42 -3.00 -4.65
CA ILE A 107 -3.27 -2.46 -3.93
C ILE A 107 -2.02 -2.78 -4.73
N ILE A 108 -1.16 -1.78 -4.94
CA ILE A 108 0.08 -1.92 -5.70
C ILE A 108 1.24 -1.51 -4.79
N GLU A 109 2.04 -2.48 -4.38
CA GLU A 109 3.24 -2.26 -3.58
C GLU A 109 4.43 -1.97 -4.48
N SER A 110 5.23 -0.94 -4.16
CA SER A 110 6.51 -0.70 -4.86
C SER A 110 7.62 -1.59 -4.32
N GLY A 111 8.63 -1.85 -5.13
CA GLY A 111 9.76 -2.74 -4.84
C GLY A 111 10.79 -2.22 -3.84
N GLY A 112 10.46 -1.21 -3.05
CA GLY A 112 11.39 -0.63 -2.08
C GLY A 112 12.29 0.43 -2.70
N ASP A 113 11.97 1.67 -2.43
CA ASP A 113 12.51 2.83 -3.11
C ASP A 113 13.12 3.85 -2.15
N ASN A 114 13.71 4.87 -2.73
CA ASN A 114 14.23 6.01 -1.99
C ASN A 114 13.14 7.06 -1.72
N ILE A 115 13.51 8.14 -1.06
CA ILE A 115 12.63 9.24 -0.63
C ILE A 115 11.93 9.99 -1.79
N THR A 116 12.37 9.79 -3.03
CA THR A 116 11.83 10.46 -4.22
C THR A 116 10.75 9.66 -4.94
N THR A 117 10.47 8.44 -4.51
CA THR A 117 9.47 7.57 -5.14
C THR A 117 8.08 8.15 -5.06
N THR A 118 7.40 8.14 -6.21
CA THR A 118 5.98 8.43 -6.36
C THR A 118 5.38 7.43 -7.36
N PHE A 119 4.06 7.35 -7.39
CA PHE A 119 3.35 6.55 -8.38
C PHE A 119 2.92 7.37 -9.58
N SER A 120 2.85 6.73 -10.76
CA SER A 120 2.19 7.30 -11.92
C SER A 120 0.70 7.49 -11.62
N PRO A 121 0.10 8.66 -11.93
CA PRO A 121 -1.35 8.87 -11.81
C PRO A 121 -2.18 7.90 -12.69
N ALA A 122 -1.57 7.31 -13.73
CA ALA A 122 -2.21 6.27 -14.52
C ALA A 122 -2.32 4.95 -13.75
N LEU A 123 -1.42 4.71 -12.80
CA LEU A 123 -1.33 3.45 -12.06
C LEU A 123 -2.06 3.48 -10.72
N ALA A 124 -1.94 4.56 -9.96
CA ALA A 124 -2.55 4.69 -8.63
C ALA A 124 -3.37 5.97 -8.49
N ASP A 125 -4.55 5.86 -7.88
CA ASP A 125 -5.48 6.96 -7.60
C ASP A 125 -5.21 7.58 -6.21
N TYR A 126 -4.61 6.81 -5.31
CA TYR A 126 -4.25 7.21 -3.95
C TYR A 126 -2.87 6.66 -3.60
N PHE A 127 -2.01 7.49 -3.04
CA PHE A 127 -0.63 7.11 -2.74
C PHE A 127 -0.34 7.17 -1.24
N ILE A 128 -0.04 6.00 -0.65
CA ILE A 128 0.46 5.86 0.72
C ILE A 128 1.98 5.75 0.67
N TYR A 129 2.66 6.64 1.37
CA TYR A 129 4.12 6.57 1.51
C TYR A 129 4.51 6.22 2.94
N ILE A 130 5.37 5.19 3.10
CA ILE A 130 5.77 4.69 4.40
C ILE A 130 7.23 5.04 4.64
N ILE A 131 7.48 5.72 5.76
CA ILE A 131 8.80 5.86 6.37
C ILE A 131 8.79 5.16 7.73
N ASP A 132 9.94 4.98 8.35
CA ASP A 132 10.01 4.43 9.70
C ASP A 132 11.01 5.19 10.59
N VAL A 133 10.92 4.95 11.89
CA VAL A 133 11.71 5.66 12.90
C VAL A 133 13.21 5.36 12.83
N THR A 134 13.63 4.28 12.14
CA THR A 134 15.06 3.96 12.00
C THR A 134 15.81 4.94 11.11
N GLY A 135 15.11 5.69 10.26
CA GLY A 135 15.66 6.80 9.49
C GLY A 135 16.00 8.05 10.32
N GLY A 136 15.69 8.01 11.63
CA GLY A 136 15.88 9.09 12.60
C GLY A 136 14.70 10.09 12.61
N ASP A 137 14.60 10.83 13.73
CA ASP A 137 13.50 11.77 13.98
C ASP A 137 13.42 12.91 12.96
N LYS A 138 14.53 13.21 12.29
CA LYS A 138 14.62 14.24 11.25
C LYS A 138 14.17 13.78 9.87
N TYR A 139 13.70 12.53 9.75
CA TYR A 139 13.36 11.98 8.44
C TYR A 139 12.27 12.79 7.71
N PRO A 140 11.15 13.17 8.36
CA PRO A 140 10.13 13.97 7.67
C PRO A 140 10.66 15.30 7.12
N ARG A 141 11.55 16.01 7.85
CA ARG A 141 12.10 17.29 7.39
C ARG A 141 13.10 17.18 6.24
N LYS A 142 13.62 15.99 5.96
CA LYS A 142 14.47 15.77 4.77
C LYS A 142 13.70 15.99 3.48
N ARG A 143 12.36 16.03 3.56
CA ARG A 143 11.47 16.19 2.43
C ARG A 143 11.62 15.06 1.41
N GLY A 144 11.34 15.34 0.16
CA GLY A 144 11.33 14.39 -0.95
C GLY A 144 9.92 14.11 -1.45
N LEU A 145 9.83 13.81 -2.73
CA LEU A 145 8.53 13.70 -3.41
C LEU A 145 7.60 12.71 -2.74
N GLY A 146 8.10 11.57 -2.26
CA GLY A 146 7.28 10.59 -1.55
C GLY A 146 6.59 11.19 -0.32
N ILE A 147 7.32 11.94 0.52
CA ILE A 147 6.78 12.53 1.74
C ILE A 147 5.84 13.71 1.42
N GLU A 148 6.24 14.57 0.47
CA GLU A 148 5.51 15.82 0.18
C GLU A 148 4.23 15.58 -0.63
N THR A 149 4.25 14.61 -1.56
CA THR A 149 3.16 14.44 -2.53
C THR A 149 2.18 13.33 -2.19
N CYS A 150 2.57 12.32 -1.38
CA CYS A 150 1.64 11.24 -1.02
C CYS A 150 0.35 11.78 -0.39
N ASP A 151 -0.72 11.04 -0.57
CA ASP A 151 -2.02 11.35 0.03
C ASP A 151 -2.00 11.04 1.53
N LEU A 152 -1.39 9.93 1.93
CA LEU A 152 -1.19 9.54 3.33
C LEU A 152 0.28 9.20 3.60
N LEU A 153 0.89 9.88 4.58
CA LEU A 153 2.19 9.50 5.11
C LEU A 153 2.02 8.56 6.31
N VAL A 154 2.69 7.42 6.26
CA VAL A 154 2.74 6.49 7.39
C VAL A 154 4.12 6.51 8.01
N ILE A 155 4.20 6.75 9.33
CA ILE A 155 5.43 6.69 10.13
C ILE A 155 5.37 5.41 10.96
N ASN A 156 6.13 4.42 10.53
CA ASN A 156 6.05 3.05 11.07
C ASN A 156 7.11 2.75 12.14
N LYS A 157 6.94 1.59 12.80
CA LYS A 157 7.85 1.04 13.83
C LYS A 157 7.99 1.94 15.06
N ILE A 158 6.91 2.61 15.46
CA ILE A 158 6.94 3.55 16.59
C ILE A 158 7.37 2.91 17.92
N ASP A 159 7.20 1.61 18.06
CA ASP A 159 7.59 0.84 19.25
C ASP A 159 9.10 0.80 19.48
N ILE A 160 9.90 0.93 18.43
CA ILE A 160 11.36 0.97 18.55
C ILE A 160 11.94 2.39 18.55
N ALA A 161 11.10 3.43 18.48
CA ALA A 161 11.57 4.81 18.50
C ALA A 161 12.49 5.13 19.69
N PRO A 162 12.19 4.70 20.95
CA PRO A 162 13.10 4.91 22.08
C PRO A 162 14.44 4.17 21.92
N ILE A 163 14.44 3.01 21.27
CA ILE A 163 15.63 2.18 21.08
C ILE A 163 16.61 2.82 20.08
N VAL A 164 16.07 3.41 19.00
CA VAL A 164 16.86 4.08 17.96
C VAL A 164 17.09 5.56 18.26
N GLY A 165 16.63 6.07 19.39
CA GLY A 165 16.76 7.47 19.78
C GLY A 165 15.95 8.45 18.91
N ALA A 166 14.86 8.00 18.31
CA ALA A 166 13.97 8.84 17.52
C ALA A 166 12.88 9.48 18.40
N ASP A 167 12.73 10.79 18.32
CA ASP A 167 11.68 11.52 19.02
C ASP A 167 10.44 11.67 18.12
N LEU A 168 9.35 10.99 18.49
CA LEU A 168 8.10 11.02 17.73
C LEU A 168 7.49 12.42 17.69
N SER A 169 7.68 13.24 18.73
CA SER A 169 7.17 14.62 18.73
C SER A 169 7.88 15.51 17.72
N VAL A 170 9.17 15.26 17.49
CA VAL A 170 9.96 15.91 16.44
C VAL A 170 9.47 15.46 15.07
N MET A 171 9.25 14.16 14.87
CA MET A 171 8.72 13.63 13.60
C MET A 171 7.34 14.19 13.30
N GLU A 172 6.47 14.29 14.29
CA GLU A 172 5.13 14.87 14.16
C GLU A 172 5.18 16.33 13.73
N ARG A 173 5.95 17.14 14.46
CA ARG A 173 6.14 18.56 14.14
C ARG A 173 6.65 18.75 12.71
N ASP A 174 7.67 17.98 12.33
CA ASP A 174 8.29 18.10 11.03
C ASP A 174 7.39 17.57 9.91
N ALA A 175 6.61 16.54 10.15
CA ALA A 175 5.60 16.06 9.21
C ALA A 175 4.52 17.14 8.98
N LYS A 176 4.02 17.79 10.02
CA LYS A 176 3.07 18.92 9.90
C LYS A 176 3.62 20.07 9.08
N ILE A 177 4.88 20.46 9.32
CA ILE A 177 5.54 21.55 8.59
C ILE A 177 5.68 21.20 7.10
N VAL A 178 6.07 19.97 6.78
CA VAL A 178 6.36 19.56 5.40
C VAL A 178 5.08 19.28 4.62
N ARG A 179 4.06 18.73 5.25
CA ARG A 179 2.83 18.26 4.60
C ARG A 179 1.66 19.23 4.65
N GLY A 180 1.73 20.26 5.53
CA GLY A 180 0.59 21.15 5.78
C GLY A 180 -0.62 20.34 6.29
N ASP A 181 -1.75 20.44 5.58
CA ASP A 181 -3.01 19.79 5.95
C ASP A 181 -3.11 18.32 5.50
N LYS A 182 -2.11 17.81 4.78
CA LYS A 182 -2.12 16.41 4.33
C LYS A 182 -1.93 15.44 5.50
N PRO A 183 -2.71 14.35 5.56
CA PRO A 183 -2.72 13.43 6.69
C PRO A 183 -1.41 12.66 6.85
N TYR A 184 -1.09 12.32 8.09
CA TYR A 184 -0.05 11.37 8.47
C TYR A 184 -0.53 10.54 9.66
N VAL A 185 -0.04 9.30 9.74
CA VAL A 185 -0.41 8.33 10.79
C VAL A 185 0.85 7.68 11.35
N PHE A 186 0.91 7.58 12.67
CA PHE A 186 1.92 6.78 13.35
C PHE A 186 1.42 5.35 13.53
N VAL A 187 2.25 4.36 13.13
CA VAL A 187 1.86 2.95 13.21
C VAL A 187 2.94 2.06 13.80
N ASN A 188 2.50 0.97 14.39
CA ASN A 188 3.29 -0.21 14.62
C ASN A 188 2.66 -1.36 13.84
N SER A 189 3.08 -1.54 12.59
CA SER A 189 2.51 -2.55 11.70
C SER A 189 2.63 -3.97 12.29
N LYS A 190 3.67 -4.25 13.10
CA LYS A 190 3.86 -5.56 13.70
C LYS A 190 2.80 -5.89 14.76
N LYS A 191 2.33 -4.88 15.50
CA LYS A 191 1.33 -5.03 16.57
C LYS A 191 -0.07 -4.59 16.14
N GLY A 192 -0.24 -4.04 14.95
CA GLY A 192 -1.51 -3.52 14.45
C GLY A 192 -1.90 -2.15 14.99
N GLU A 193 -1.04 -1.49 15.79
CA GLU A 193 -1.31 -0.17 16.33
C GLU A 193 -1.33 0.89 15.22
N GLY A 194 -2.38 1.72 15.17
CA GLY A 194 -2.57 2.76 14.14
C GLY A 194 -3.00 2.23 12.75
N VAL A 195 -3.03 0.92 12.54
CA VAL A 195 -3.36 0.32 11.23
C VAL A 195 -4.83 0.53 10.85
N GLU A 196 -5.73 0.55 11.83
CA GLU A 196 -7.15 0.83 11.61
C GLU A 196 -7.37 2.23 11.00
N GLU A 197 -6.57 3.21 11.41
CA GLU A 197 -6.62 4.56 10.85
C GLU A 197 -6.23 4.56 9.37
N VAL A 198 -5.22 3.77 8.97
CA VAL A 198 -4.86 3.59 7.54
C VAL A 198 -6.01 2.95 6.76
N ALA A 199 -6.63 1.89 7.30
CA ALA A 199 -7.79 1.26 6.67
C ALA A 199 -8.98 2.23 6.52
N ASN A 200 -9.23 3.07 7.52
CA ASN A 200 -10.28 4.08 7.49
C ASN A 200 -9.99 5.18 6.47
N HIS A 201 -8.73 5.60 6.29
CA HIS A 201 -8.35 6.50 5.20
C HIS A 201 -8.69 5.91 3.82
N ILE A 202 -8.36 4.63 3.59
CA ILE A 202 -8.69 3.94 2.35
C ILE A 202 -10.20 3.88 2.15
N THR A 203 -10.96 3.46 3.17
CA THR A 203 -12.42 3.36 3.09
C THR A 203 -13.04 4.72 2.74
N LYS A 204 -12.59 5.80 3.39
CA LYS A 204 -13.17 7.13 3.23
C LYS A 204 -12.77 7.82 1.93
N TYR A 205 -11.48 7.80 1.57
CA TYR A 205 -10.94 8.64 0.50
C TYR A 205 -10.73 7.89 -0.83
N VAL A 206 -10.75 6.56 -0.81
CA VAL A 206 -10.60 5.74 -2.01
C VAL A 206 -11.89 5.02 -2.36
N LEU A 207 -12.54 4.42 -1.37
CA LEU A 207 -13.79 3.69 -1.54
C LEU A 207 -15.03 4.56 -1.29
N PHE A 208 -14.85 5.82 -0.82
CA PHE A 208 -15.91 6.81 -0.57
C PHE A 208 -17.06 6.28 0.30
N ASP A 209 -16.73 5.41 1.27
CA ASP A 209 -17.68 4.73 2.16
C ASP A 209 -18.78 3.95 1.39
N GLN A 210 -18.53 3.62 0.14
CA GLN A 210 -19.47 2.81 -0.65
C GLN A 210 -19.49 1.36 -0.14
N PRO A 211 -20.65 0.70 -0.18
CA PRO A 211 -20.72 -0.72 0.19
C PRO A 211 -19.93 -1.56 -0.82
N PRO A 212 -19.39 -2.71 -0.36
CA PRO A 212 -18.69 -3.65 -1.24
C PRO A 212 -19.58 -4.11 -2.40
N LYS A 213 -18.97 -4.40 -3.53
CA LYS A 213 -19.66 -5.00 -4.68
C LYS A 213 -20.22 -6.37 -4.29
N ALA A 214 -21.41 -6.69 -4.77
CA ALA A 214 -21.97 -8.01 -4.55
C ALA A 214 -21.05 -9.07 -5.17
N VAL A 215 -20.62 -10.05 -4.37
CA VAL A 215 -19.83 -11.19 -4.86
C VAL A 215 -20.65 -11.91 -5.93
N THR A 216 -20.22 -11.82 -7.17
CA THR A 216 -20.79 -12.63 -8.24
C THR A 216 -20.45 -14.09 -7.93
N ALA A 217 -21.43 -14.87 -7.52
CA ALA A 217 -21.26 -16.28 -7.26
C ALA A 217 -20.51 -16.91 -8.44
N LYS A 218 -19.28 -17.37 -8.21
CA LYS A 218 -18.47 -18.04 -9.24
C LYS A 218 -19.28 -19.24 -9.71
N ALA A 219 -19.61 -19.26 -10.99
CA ALA A 219 -19.97 -20.48 -11.66
C ALA A 219 -18.76 -21.45 -11.47
N ASN A 220 -18.95 -22.43 -10.59
CA ASN A 220 -18.08 -23.60 -10.52
C ASN A 220 -18.01 -24.22 -11.91
N ARG A 221 -16.88 -24.08 -12.60
CA ARG A 221 -16.47 -24.96 -13.69
C ARG A 221 -14.95 -25.12 -13.68
#